data_fdfacd86e53a844e27eb326b777bc5a0
#
_entry.id   fdfacd86e53a844e27eb326b777bc5a0
#
_cell.length_a   1.000
_cell.length_b   1.000
_cell.length_c   1.000
_cell.angle_alpha   90.00
_cell.angle_beta   90.00
_cell.angle_gamma   90.00
#
_symmetry.space_group_name_H-M   'P 1'
#
loop_
_entity.id
_entity.type
_entity.pdbx_description
1 polymer ?
#
loop_
_entity_poly.entity_id
_entity_poly.type
_entity_poly.pdbx_seq_one_letter_code
_entity_poly.pdbx_strand_id
1 'polypeptide(L)'
;QERKSMLYKTGVEYGDYTLNHVLGCSHGCKYPCYAFLLAKRFGKVKTYEDWIRPCMATNALEILDKEIPRLKAKIKSVHLCFTTDPFMYGYDDICNMSIKILTKLNDAGIKCSVLTKGILPDELLQLSKKNEYGITLVSLNEVYRGKVEPGAAPYTKRIRALRKMHNHGFKTWVSIEPYPTPNICLYPSADFPF
;
A
#
# COMPACT_ATOMS: atom_id res chain seq x y z
N GLN A 1 -5.30 -16.30 7.71
CA GLN A 1 -6.72 -16.43 7.34
C GLN A 1 -6.82 -16.88 5.88
N GLU A 2 -7.63 -17.91 5.58
CA GLU A 2 -7.88 -18.33 4.21
C GLU A 2 -8.89 -17.44 3.49
N ARG A 3 -8.71 -17.26 2.19
CA ARG A 3 -9.57 -16.49 1.30
C ARG A 3 -10.14 -17.38 0.20
N LYS A 4 -11.27 -16.97 -0.40
CA LYS A 4 -11.87 -17.65 -1.56
C LYS A 4 -11.44 -17.05 -2.90
N SER A 5 -11.08 -15.78 -2.91
CA SER A 5 -10.65 -15.02 -4.08
C SER A 5 -9.71 -13.91 -3.66
N MET A 6 -8.81 -13.49 -4.55
CA MET A 6 -7.84 -12.42 -4.32
C MET A 6 -8.04 -11.23 -5.26
N LEU A 7 -8.37 -11.46 -6.53
CA LEU A 7 -8.51 -10.41 -7.53
C LEU A 7 -9.96 -9.95 -7.66
N TYR A 8 -10.21 -8.69 -7.37
CA TYR A 8 -11.53 -8.07 -7.41
C TYR A 8 -11.54 -6.89 -8.38
N LYS A 9 -12.58 -6.80 -9.22
CA LYS A 9 -12.79 -5.61 -10.04
C LYS A 9 -13.08 -4.41 -9.15
N THR A 10 -12.51 -3.25 -9.48
CA THR A 10 -12.70 -2.01 -8.74
C THR A 10 -12.99 -0.85 -9.67
N GLY A 11 -13.67 0.17 -9.18
CA GLY A 11 -13.89 1.45 -9.87
C GLY A 11 -13.01 2.57 -9.35
N VAL A 12 -11.99 2.24 -8.52
CA VAL A 12 -11.08 3.24 -7.96
C VAL A 12 -10.02 3.61 -8.98
N GLU A 13 -9.60 4.87 -9.01
CA GLU A 13 -8.69 5.46 -10.01
C GLU A 13 -7.31 4.81 -10.14
N TYR A 14 -6.86 4.07 -9.11
CA TYR A 14 -5.52 3.46 -9.07
C TYR A 14 -5.38 2.17 -9.88
N GLY A 15 -6.48 1.60 -10.39
CA GLY A 15 -6.46 0.38 -11.18
C GLY A 15 -7.87 -0.14 -11.47
N ASP A 16 -8.00 -1.07 -12.41
CA ASP A 16 -9.28 -1.72 -12.74
C ASP A 16 -9.55 -2.97 -11.89
N TYR A 17 -8.51 -3.52 -11.26
CA TYR A 17 -8.59 -4.57 -10.26
C TYR A 17 -7.83 -4.20 -8.99
N THR A 18 -8.25 -4.75 -7.86
CA THR A 18 -7.54 -4.66 -6.58
C THR A 18 -7.34 -6.03 -5.96
N LEU A 19 -6.33 -6.12 -5.10
CA LEU A 19 -5.99 -7.29 -4.33
C LEU A 19 -5.65 -6.86 -2.91
N ASN A 20 -6.32 -7.44 -1.90
CA ASN A 20 -6.01 -7.22 -0.49
C ASN A 20 -5.65 -8.54 0.17
N HIS A 21 -4.36 -8.82 0.34
CA HIS A 21 -3.87 -10.03 1.01
C HIS A 21 -3.73 -9.88 2.52
N VAL A 22 -4.01 -8.70 3.05
CA VAL A 22 -3.99 -8.40 4.48
C VAL A 22 -5.35 -7.88 4.93
N LEU A 23 -5.81 -8.25 6.11
CA LEU A 23 -6.89 -7.63 6.86
C LEU A 23 -6.28 -6.93 8.07
N GLY A 24 -6.66 -5.66 8.28
CA GLY A 24 -6.07 -4.83 9.33
C GLY A 24 -4.83 -4.06 8.88
N CYS A 25 -4.43 -3.06 9.68
CA CYS A 25 -3.32 -2.17 9.36
C CYS A 25 -2.65 -1.64 10.64
N SER A 26 -1.36 -1.89 10.80
CA SER A 26 -0.59 -1.54 12.00
C SER A 26 -0.21 -0.07 12.12
N HIS A 27 -0.52 0.77 11.14
CA HIS A 27 -0.12 2.19 11.17
C HIS A 27 -0.74 2.98 12.33
N GLY A 28 -1.84 2.49 12.91
CA GLY A 28 -2.43 3.06 14.12
C GLY A 28 -2.96 4.49 13.94
N CYS A 29 -3.45 4.83 12.75
CA CYS A 29 -3.92 6.17 12.41
C CYS A 29 -4.99 6.66 13.40
N LYS A 30 -4.81 7.87 13.95
CA LYS A 30 -5.70 8.49 14.95
C LYS A 30 -6.80 9.37 14.35
N TYR A 31 -6.77 9.63 13.06
CA TYR A 31 -7.88 10.23 12.33
C TYR A 31 -8.84 9.15 11.83
N PRO A 32 -10.09 9.50 11.45
CA PRO A 32 -11.04 8.51 10.95
C PRO A 32 -10.47 7.72 9.77
N CYS A 33 -10.17 6.43 10.01
CA CYS A 33 -9.66 5.54 8.97
C CYS A 33 -10.85 4.90 8.26
N TYR A 34 -11.09 5.28 7.00
CA TYR A 34 -12.21 4.74 6.22
C TYR A 34 -12.16 3.22 6.09
N ALA A 35 -10.97 2.64 5.99
CA ALA A 35 -10.79 1.20 5.83
C ALA A 35 -11.18 0.44 7.11
N PHE A 36 -10.85 0.98 8.29
CA PHE A 36 -11.34 0.45 9.57
C PHE A 36 -12.87 0.54 9.65
N LEU A 37 -13.43 1.72 9.36
CA LEU A 37 -14.88 1.93 9.42
C LEU A 37 -15.62 0.97 8.48
N LEU A 38 -15.09 0.74 7.29
CA LEU A 38 -15.60 -0.21 6.31
C LEU A 38 -15.50 -1.64 6.83
N ALA A 39 -14.34 -2.05 7.36
CA ALA A 39 -14.15 -3.38 7.92
C ALA A 39 -15.07 -3.66 9.10
N LYS A 40 -15.28 -2.68 9.98
CA LYS A 40 -16.21 -2.74 11.10
C LYS A 40 -17.66 -2.86 10.62
N ARG A 41 -18.06 -2.04 9.64
CA ARG A 41 -19.42 -2.08 9.04
C ARG A 41 -19.76 -3.45 8.46
N PHE A 42 -18.80 -4.12 7.84
CA PHE A 42 -18.96 -5.46 7.27
C PHE A 42 -18.67 -6.59 8.25
N GLY A 43 -18.52 -6.30 9.55
CA GLY A 43 -18.29 -7.31 10.59
C GLY A 43 -16.96 -8.06 10.49
N LYS A 44 -16.00 -7.55 9.73
CA LYS A 44 -14.66 -8.17 9.57
C LYS A 44 -13.79 -7.97 10.79
N VAL A 45 -13.97 -6.88 11.52
CA VAL A 45 -13.36 -6.56 12.80
C VAL A 45 -14.39 -5.96 13.72
N LYS A 46 -14.21 -6.11 15.04
CA LYS A 46 -15.15 -5.57 16.05
C LYS A 46 -14.64 -4.26 16.63
N THR A 47 -13.36 -4.19 16.94
CA THR A 47 -12.72 -3.07 17.62
C THR A 47 -11.58 -2.49 16.79
N TYR A 48 -11.09 -1.32 17.20
CA TYR A 48 -9.89 -0.73 16.60
C TYR A 48 -8.63 -1.51 16.96
N GLU A 49 -8.60 -2.11 18.14
CA GLU A 49 -7.54 -3.00 18.60
C GLU A 49 -7.42 -4.25 17.71
N ASP A 50 -8.55 -4.81 17.23
CA ASP A 50 -8.55 -5.89 16.25
C ASP A 50 -7.97 -5.42 14.91
N TRP A 51 -8.32 -4.18 14.52
CA TRP A 51 -7.89 -3.60 13.25
C TRP A 51 -6.38 -3.38 13.16
N ILE A 52 -5.76 -2.90 14.24
CA ILE A 52 -4.31 -2.62 14.28
C ILE A 52 -3.43 -3.87 14.40
N ARG A 53 -4.04 -5.06 14.46
CA ARG A 53 -3.35 -6.36 14.42
C ARG A 53 -3.56 -7.00 13.05
N PRO A 54 -2.69 -6.73 12.07
CA PRO A 54 -2.88 -7.23 10.72
C PRO A 54 -2.82 -8.75 10.65
N CYS A 55 -3.67 -9.34 9.81
CA CYS A 55 -3.73 -10.77 9.55
C CYS A 55 -3.61 -11.03 8.05
N MET A 56 -2.60 -11.81 7.65
CA MET A 56 -2.31 -12.11 6.25
C MET A 56 -3.11 -13.31 5.74
N ALA A 57 -3.48 -13.28 4.45
CA ALA A 57 -4.07 -14.42 3.76
C ALA A 57 -2.99 -15.46 3.46
N THR A 58 -3.10 -16.65 4.06
CA THR A 58 -2.10 -17.71 3.96
C THR A 58 -2.07 -18.38 2.58
N ASN A 59 -3.22 -18.45 1.91
CA ASN A 59 -3.39 -19.09 0.60
C ASN A 59 -3.42 -18.11 -0.58
N ALA A 60 -2.88 -16.89 -0.41
CA ALA A 60 -2.96 -15.84 -1.43
C ALA A 60 -2.31 -16.26 -2.76
N LEU A 61 -1.13 -16.87 -2.73
CA LEU A 61 -0.40 -17.28 -3.93
C LEU A 61 -1.08 -18.42 -4.67
N GLU A 62 -1.64 -19.40 -3.95
CA GLU A 62 -2.38 -20.52 -4.53
C GLU A 62 -3.64 -20.06 -5.25
N ILE A 63 -4.35 -19.08 -4.69
CA ILE A 63 -5.51 -18.48 -5.35
C ILE A 63 -5.10 -17.76 -6.62
N LEU A 64 -4.02 -16.98 -6.57
CA LEU A 64 -3.50 -16.27 -7.74
C LEU A 64 -3.07 -17.21 -8.86
N ASP A 65 -2.53 -18.39 -8.56
CA ASP A 65 -2.22 -19.41 -9.56
C ASP A 65 -3.47 -19.84 -10.37
N LYS A 66 -4.63 -19.85 -9.73
CA LYS A 66 -5.90 -20.20 -10.35
C LYS A 66 -6.60 -19.01 -11.02
N GLU A 67 -6.46 -17.80 -10.46
CA GLU A 67 -7.18 -16.61 -10.94
C GLU A 67 -6.48 -15.91 -12.10
N ILE A 68 -5.14 -15.78 -12.06
CA ILE A 68 -4.38 -15.08 -13.10
C ILE A 68 -4.62 -15.66 -14.49
N PRO A 69 -4.53 -16.98 -14.75
CA PRO A 69 -4.76 -17.53 -16.09
C PRO A 69 -6.15 -17.20 -16.66
N ARG A 70 -7.16 -17.10 -15.78
CA ARG A 70 -8.55 -16.84 -16.17
C ARG A 70 -8.85 -15.36 -16.37
N LEU A 71 -8.15 -14.48 -15.66
CA LEU A 71 -8.49 -13.06 -15.56
C LEU A 71 -7.50 -12.15 -16.31
N LYS A 72 -6.25 -12.57 -16.55
CA LYS A 72 -5.19 -11.71 -17.08
C LYS A 72 -5.57 -10.93 -18.35
N ALA A 73 -6.35 -11.55 -19.24
CA ALA A 73 -6.78 -10.88 -20.48
C ALA A 73 -7.76 -9.70 -20.25
N LYS A 74 -8.39 -9.65 -19.05
CA LYS A 74 -9.35 -8.62 -18.66
C LYS A 74 -8.72 -7.54 -17.78
N ILE A 75 -7.54 -7.81 -17.21
CA ILE A 75 -6.87 -6.95 -16.23
C ILE A 75 -5.90 -6.02 -16.97
N LYS A 76 -6.08 -4.72 -16.82
CA LYS A 76 -5.12 -3.71 -17.28
C LYS A 76 -4.08 -3.40 -16.20
N SER A 77 -4.54 -3.28 -14.95
CA SER A 77 -3.68 -3.03 -13.79
C SER A 77 -4.31 -3.53 -12.50
N VAL A 78 -3.48 -3.88 -11.54
CA VAL A 78 -3.89 -4.27 -10.17
C VAL A 78 -3.34 -3.26 -9.18
N HIS A 79 -4.24 -2.67 -8.37
CA HIS A 79 -3.83 -1.90 -7.19
C HIS A 79 -3.70 -2.82 -5.98
N LEU A 80 -2.51 -2.87 -5.38
CA LEU A 80 -2.25 -3.73 -4.23
C LEU A 80 -2.68 -3.06 -2.93
N CYS A 81 -3.52 -3.75 -2.15
CA CYS A 81 -3.94 -3.36 -0.80
C CYS A 81 -4.67 -2.02 -0.70
N PHE A 82 -5.75 -1.83 -1.48
CA PHE A 82 -6.55 -0.61 -1.42
C PHE A 82 -7.10 -0.28 0.00
N THR A 83 -7.48 -1.27 0.79
CA THR A 83 -8.03 -1.08 2.15
C THR A 83 -7.03 -1.33 3.28
N THR A 84 -5.79 -1.70 2.94
CA THR A 84 -4.72 -1.97 3.92
C THR A 84 -3.40 -1.44 3.37
N ASP A 85 -2.27 -1.89 3.89
CA ASP A 85 -0.96 -1.46 3.39
C ASP A 85 -0.09 -2.67 3.04
N PRO A 86 0.47 -2.75 1.81
CA PRO A 86 1.28 -3.89 1.38
C PRO A 86 2.70 -3.89 1.97
N PHE A 87 3.19 -2.75 2.45
CA PHE A 87 4.54 -2.57 2.99
C PHE A 87 4.51 -1.97 4.39
N MET A 88 3.67 -2.55 5.27
CA MET A 88 3.54 -2.11 6.66
C MET A 88 4.90 -2.05 7.36
N TYR A 89 5.20 -0.92 7.97
CA TYR A 89 6.47 -0.70 8.64
C TYR A 89 6.64 -1.66 9.83
N GLY A 90 7.75 -2.43 9.82
CA GLY A 90 8.03 -3.44 10.85
C GLY A 90 7.34 -4.80 10.66
N TYR A 91 6.76 -5.08 9.48
CA TYR A 91 6.09 -6.35 9.15
C TYR A 91 6.71 -6.98 7.91
N ASP A 92 7.88 -7.60 8.08
CA ASP A 92 8.67 -8.17 6.98
C ASP A 92 7.95 -9.32 6.26
N ASP A 93 7.16 -10.12 6.97
CA ASP A 93 6.37 -11.21 6.39
C ASP A 93 5.28 -10.69 5.42
N ILE A 94 4.60 -9.59 5.77
CA ILE A 94 3.64 -8.91 4.89
C ILE A 94 4.36 -8.33 3.68
N CYS A 95 5.50 -7.65 3.89
CA CYS A 95 6.32 -7.10 2.81
C CYS A 95 6.77 -8.19 1.85
N ASN A 96 7.30 -9.30 2.35
CA ASN A 96 7.75 -10.44 1.55
C ASN A 96 6.61 -11.07 0.75
N MET A 97 5.42 -11.20 1.33
CA MET A 97 4.24 -11.70 0.62
C MET A 97 3.82 -10.73 -0.49
N SER A 98 3.84 -9.42 -0.22
CA SER A 98 3.56 -8.39 -1.23
C SER A 98 4.50 -8.46 -2.42
N ILE A 99 5.79 -8.65 -2.19
CA ILE A 99 6.80 -8.81 -3.25
C ILE A 99 6.50 -10.07 -4.09
N LYS A 100 6.22 -11.21 -3.45
CA LYS A 100 5.87 -12.46 -4.16
C LYS A 100 4.62 -12.30 -5.02
N ILE A 101 3.60 -11.60 -4.50
CA ILE A 101 2.37 -11.30 -5.25
C ILE A 101 2.67 -10.41 -6.45
N LEU A 102 3.43 -9.33 -6.27
CA LEU A 102 3.82 -8.41 -7.35
C LEU A 102 4.64 -9.13 -8.43
N THR A 103 5.59 -9.97 -8.03
CA THR A 103 6.38 -10.79 -8.96
C THR A 103 5.46 -11.66 -9.80
N LYS A 104 4.56 -12.43 -9.16
CA LYS A 104 3.62 -13.31 -9.85
C LYS A 104 2.71 -12.58 -10.84
N LEU A 105 2.22 -11.39 -10.49
CA LEU A 105 1.42 -10.55 -11.38
C LEU A 105 2.25 -10.02 -12.56
N ASN A 106 3.47 -9.57 -12.29
CA ASN A 106 4.38 -9.09 -13.33
C ASN A 106 4.84 -10.19 -14.30
N ASP A 107 5.08 -11.41 -13.82
CA ASP A 107 5.39 -12.58 -14.66
C ASP A 107 4.23 -12.90 -15.63
N ALA A 108 3.01 -12.61 -15.23
CA ALA A 108 1.82 -12.71 -16.08
C ALA A 108 1.63 -11.50 -17.03
N GLY A 109 2.52 -10.51 -16.99
CA GLY A 109 2.46 -9.28 -17.78
C GLY A 109 1.50 -8.22 -17.24
N ILE A 110 0.99 -8.38 -16.00
CA ILE A 110 0.04 -7.46 -15.38
C ILE A 110 0.82 -6.33 -14.68
N LYS A 111 0.46 -5.09 -15.02
CA LYS A 111 0.96 -3.88 -14.36
C LYS A 111 0.38 -3.78 -12.94
N CYS A 112 1.18 -3.34 -11.98
CA CYS A 112 0.75 -3.12 -10.61
C CYS A 112 0.96 -1.68 -10.17
N SER A 113 0.08 -1.20 -9.29
CA SER A 113 0.26 0.05 -8.55
C SER A 113 0.22 -0.21 -7.05
N VAL A 114 1.00 0.55 -6.31
CA VAL A 114 1.17 0.42 -4.87
C VAL A 114 1.16 1.80 -4.21
N LEU A 115 0.44 1.91 -3.11
CA LEU A 115 0.49 3.06 -2.20
C LEU A 115 0.79 2.57 -0.79
N THR A 116 1.75 3.22 -0.10
CA THR A 116 2.14 2.80 1.26
C THR A 116 2.45 3.97 2.19
N LYS A 117 2.20 3.76 3.49
CA LYS A 117 2.74 4.55 4.61
C LYS A 117 3.95 3.86 5.27
N GLY A 118 4.38 2.73 4.73
CA GLY A 118 5.60 2.04 5.07
C GLY A 118 6.79 2.50 4.23
N ILE A 119 7.70 1.58 3.97
CA ILE A 119 8.91 1.83 3.14
C ILE A 119 8.81 0.94 1.91
N LEU A 120 8.97 1.53 0.72
CA LEU A 120 9.11 0.77 -0.52
C LEU A 120 10.45 0.02 -0.49
N PRO A 121 10.43 -1.34 -0.49
CA PRO A 121 11.66 -2.12 -0.40
C PRO A 121 12.45 -2.13 -1.72
N ASP A 122 13.75 -2.38 -1.60
CA ASP A 122 14.69 -2.35 -2.75
C ASP A 122 14.42 -3.46 -3.77
N GLU A 123 13.83 -4.56 -3.36
CA GLU A 123 13.44 -5.68 -4.20
C GLU A 123 12.48 -5.27 -5.32
N LEU A 124 11.71 -4.21 -5.12
CA LEU A 124 10.83 -3.63 -6.15
C LEU A 124 11.59 -3.12 -7.38
N LEU A 125 12.87 -2.80 -7.23
CA LEU A 125 13.73 -2.34 -8.33
C LEU A 125 13.91 -3.40 -9.42
N GLN A 126 13.76 -4.67 -9.08
CA GLN A 126 13.88 -5.81 -9.98
C GLN A 126 12.56 -6.13 -10.72
N LEU A 127 11.47 -5.49 -10.33
CA LEU A 127 10.16 -5.75 -10.90
C LEU A 127 9.92 -4.95 -12.19
N SER A 128 8.78 -5.19 -12.84
CA SER A 128 8.40 -4.54 -14.11
C SER A 128 8.44 -3.01 -13.99
N LYS A 129 9.11 -2.34 -14.92
CA LYS A 129 9.15 -0.87 -15.03
C LYS A 129 7.80 -0.25 -15.36
N LYS A 130 6.79 -1.06 -15.72
CA LYS A 130 5.42 -0.59 -15.90
C LYS A 130 4.70 -0.34 -14.56
N ASN A 131 5.23 -0.85 -13.44
CA ASN A 131 4.65 -0.63 -12.12
C ASN A 131 4.73 0.85 -11.71
N GLU A 132 3.80 1.24 -10.86
CA GLU A 132 3.72 2.59 -10.28
C GLU A 132 3.78 2.50 -8.76
N TYR A 133 4.59 3.35 -8.15
CA TYR A 133 4.81 3.35 -6.71
C TYR A 133 4.49 4.70 -6.10
N GLY A 134 3.66 4.69 -5.06
CA GLY A 134 3.26 5.87 -4.32
C GLY A 134 3.55 5.75 -2.83
N ILE A 135 3.68 6.89 -2.19
CA ILE A 135 3.70 7.02 -0.73
C ILE A 135 2.62 7.99 -0.27
N THR A 136 2.08 7.77 0.93
CA THR A 136 1.19 8.74 1.56
C THR A 136 1.99 9.65 2.48
N LEU A 137 1.81 10.96 2.33
CA LEU A 137 2.38 11.99 3.21
C LEU A 137 1.27 12.91 3.70
N VAL A 138 0.88 12.79 4.97
CA VAL A 138 -0.16 13.65 5.57
C VAL A 138 0.42 14.91 6.21
N SER A 139 1.73 14.95 6.42
CA SER A 139 2.52 16.08 6.94
C SER A 139 4.00 15.81 6.66
N LEU A 140 4.85 16.82 6.85
CA LEU A 140 6.32 16.69 6.89
C LEU A 140 6.88 16.80 8.31
N ASN A 141 6.01 16.96 9.30
CA ASN A 141 6.39 17.07 10.70
C ASN A 141 6.38 15.70 11.40
N GLU A 142 7.55 15.19 11.77
CA GLU A 142 7.69 13.86 12.39
C GLU A 142 7.04 13.77 13.78
N VAL A 143 6.99 14.87 14.54
CA VAL A 143 6.28 14.91 15.83
C VAL A 143 4.78 14.73 15.61
N TYR A 144 4.23 15.41 14.60
CA TYR A 144 2.83 15.25 14.20
C TYR A 144 2.56 13.82 13.72
N ARG A 145 3.44 13.26 12.84
CA ARG A 145 3.32 11.87 12.39
C ARG A 145 3.26 10.90 13.58
N GLY A 146 4.16 11.03 14.54
CA GLY A 146 4.18 10.17 15.74
C GLY A 146 2.88 10.21 16.54
N LYS A 147 2.15 11.32 16.50
CA LYS A 147 0.84 11.47 17.15
C LYS A 147 -0.30 10.86 16.33
N VAL A 148 -0.32 11.06 15.01
CA VAL A 148 -1.47 10.71 14.16
C VAL A 148 -1.32 9.40 13.38
N GLU A 149 -0.09 8.96 13.11
CA GLU A 149 0.26 7.72 12.41
C GLU A 149 1.42 6.99 13.13
N PRO A 150 1.26 6.61 14.41
CA PRO A 150 2.39 6.16 15.24
C PRO A 150 3.12 4.92 14.67
N GLY A 151 2.42 4.02 14.02
CA GLY A 151 2.98 2.80 13.42
C GLY A 151 3.45 2.95 11.97
N ALA A 152 3.31 4.14 11.37
CA ALA A 152 3.78 4.36 10.00
C ALA A 152 5.27 4.70 9.94
N ALA A 153 5.93 4.44 8.82
CA ALA A 153 7.34 4.77 8.65
C ALA A 153 7.61 6.29 8.75
N PRO A 154 8.78 6.73 9.20
CA PRO A 154 9.19 8.13 9.17
C PRO A 154 9.08 8.71 7.75
N TYR A 155 8.66 9.99 7.64
CA TYR A 155 8.49 10.65 6.34
C TYR A 155 9.77 10.67 5.52
N THR A 156 10.90 10.95 6.18
CA THR A 156 12.22 10.98 5.53
C THR A 156 12.58 9.63 4.89
N LYS A 157 12.23 8.52 5.54
CA LYS A 157 12.45 7.17 5.00
C LYS A 157 11.53 6.88 3.81
N ARG A 158 10.23 7.26 3.90
CA ARG A 158 9.27 7.11 2.78
C ARG A 158 9.75 7.89 1.55
N ILE A 159 10.11 9.17 1.72
CA ILE A 159 10.58 10.06 0.65
C ILE A 159 11.86 9.51 0.02
N ARG A 160 12.84 9.06 0.83
CA ARG A 160 14.08 8.47 0.33
C ARG A 160 13.81 7.24 -0.53
N ALA A 161 12.92 6.35 -0.08
CA ALA A 161 12.54 5.15 -0.82
C ALA A 161 11.84 5.51 -2.14
N LEU A 162 10.89 6.46 -2.12
CA LEU A 162 10.20 6.91 -3.34
C LEU A 162 11.16 7.54 -4.34
N ARG A 163 12.08 8.41 -3.87
CA ARG A 163 13.13 9.02 -4.72
C ARG A 163 14.00 7.95 -5.36
N LYS A 164 14.34 6.89 -4.62
CA LYS A 164 15.11 5.77 -5.17
C LYS A 164 14.35 5.09 -6.31
N MET A 165 13.04 4.83 -6.17
CA MET A 165 12.20 4.29 -7.23
C MET A 165 12.18 5.21 -8.46
N HIS A 166 11.97 6.52 -8.24
CA HIS A 166 11.97 7.52 -9.31
C HIS A 166 13.29 7.52 -10.08
N ASN A 167 14.42 7.58 -9.39
CA ASN A 167 15.76 7.59 -10.00
C ASN A 167 16.07 6.31 -10.80
N HIS A 168 15.36 5.21 -10.52
CA HIS A 168 15.46 3.96 -11.27
C HIS A 168 14.41 3.87 -12.40
N GLY A 169 13.72 4.97 -12.74
CA GLY A 169 12.84 5.08 -13.89
C GLY A 169 11.43 4.52 -13.69
N PHE A 170 10.98 4.34 -12.44
CA PHE A 170 9.59 4.01 -12.17
C PHE A 170 8.73 5.26 -12.16
N LYS A 171 7.46 5.13 -12.57
CA LYS A 171 6.45 6.16 -12.30
C LYS A 171 6.16 6.20 -10.80
N THR A 172 6.29 7.40 -10.23
CA THR A 172 6.13 7.63 -8.78
C THR A 172 5.15 8.75 -8.50
N TRP A 173 4.49 8.70 -7.35
CA TRP A 173 3.51 9.70 -6.94
C TRP A 173 3.38 9.79 -5.42
N VAL A 174 2.76 10.87 -4.95
CA VAL A 174 2.49 11.12 -3.54
C VAL A 174 0.99 11.35 -3.35
N SER A 175 0.39 10.60 -2.41
CA SER A 175 -0.97 10.85 -1.93
C SER A 175 -0.91 11.72 -0.68
N ILE A 176 -1.71 12.80 -0.67
CA ILE A 176 -1.83 13.72 0.47
C ILE A 176 -3.21 13.50 1.10
N GLU A 177 -3.44 12.26 1.59
CA GLU A 177 -4.74 11.84 2.13
C GLU A 177 -4.59 11.10 3.48
N PRO A 178 -5.37 11.57 4.50
CA PRO A 178 -6.15 12.81 4.53
C PRO A 178 -5.26 14.05 4.54
N TYR A 179 -5.78 15.19 4.10
CA TYR A 179 -5.11 16.48 4.23
C TYR A 179 -5.51 17.13 5.56
N PRO A 180 -4.81 16.82 6.66
CA PRO A 180 -5.29 17.16 8.01
C PRO A 180 -4.89 18.57 8.46
N THR A 181 -3.93 19.19 7.77
CA THR A 181 -3.40 20.50 8.19
C THR A 181 -2.99 21.33 6.98
N PRO A 182 -3.13 22.66 7.05
CA PRO A 182 -2.61 23.58 6.04
C PRO A 182 -1.06 23.60 6.00
N ASN A 183 -0.38 22.97 6.95
CA ASN A 183 1.06 23.10 7.19
C ASN A 183 1.96 22.32 6.22
N ILE A 184 1.44 21.45 5.36
CA ILE A 184 2.25 20.81 4.31
C ILE A 184 2.86 21.86 3.37
N CYS A 185 2.16 22.98 3.16
CA CYS A 185 2.60 24.06 2.28
C CYS A 185 3.53 25.09 2.94
N LEU A 186 3.72 25.04 4.26
CA LEU A 186 4.43 26.10 5.01
C LEU A 186 5.93 25.83 5.23
N TYR A 187 6.45 24.68 4.81
CA TYR A 187 7.89 24.49 4.83
C TYR A 187 8.47 24.95 3.50
N PRO A 188 9.33 25.99 3.53
CA PRO A 188 9.99 26.47 2.31
C PRO A 188 10.78 25.32 1.68
N SER A 189 10.80 25.30 0.38
CA SER A 189 11.42 24.32 -0.51
C SER A 189 12.94 24.12 -0.36
N ALA A 190 13.59 24.73 0.64
CA ALA A 190 15.02 24.67 0.82
C ALA A 190 15.60 23.27 1.12
N ASP A 191 14.78 22.37 1.70
CA ASP A 191 15.20 21.01 2.06
C ASP A 191 14.66 19.91 1.15
N PHE A 192 13.98 20.27 0.07
CA PHE A 192 13.51 19.34 -0.96
C PHE A 192 14.12 19.72 -2.32
N PRO A 193 15.35 19.28 -2.61
CA PRO A 193 15.81 19.28 -3.99
C PRO A 193 15.00 18.21 -4.75
N PHE A 194 14.04 18.67 -5.55
CA PHE A 194 13.42 17.89 -6.61
C PHE A 194 14.40 17.68 -7.74
#